data_b0de215cfa528c2ebb4e52cf45c669c4
#
_entry.id   b0de215cfa528c2ebb4e52cf45c669c4
#
_cell.length_a   1.000
_cell.length_b   1.000
_cell.length_c   1.000
_cell.angle_alpha   90.00
_cell.angle_beta   90.00
_cell.angle_gamma   90.00
#
_symmetry.space_group_name_H-M   'P 1'
#
loop_
_entity.id
_entity.type
_entity.pdbx_description
1 polymer ?
#
loop_
_entity_poly.entity_id
_entity_poly.type
_entity_poly.pdbx_seq_one_letter_code
_entity_poly.pdbx_strand_id
1 'polypeptide(L)'
;LSLDGDNFSRNLTSINKQIQEAESEFKRAASGVDNFEKSVSGTQSQLSSLQQKLALQQKAVKQYEKALEAANKKLENAYARQGRLTESLDAAKQKNADLKQQVAAATKQYERFSRELGESDSATLAAKANLDALSQEYAESSAEVKKLEGQLAANTKSLQNNADTVTKARTNLNNAQGALRQTEQQIRTTTERLARMQSAWTKAGDTLTAFGKKCASVSASMEKLGKGM
;
A
#
# COMPACT_ATOMS: atom_id res chain seq x y z
N LEU A 1 5.00 16.44 -1.07
CA LEU A 1 5.10 14.96 -0.94
C LEU A 1 4.12 14.38 0.08
N SER A 2 3.43 15.21 0.90
CA SER A 2 2.38 14.80 1.84
C SER A 2 1.00 14.63 1.17
N LEU A 3 0.73 15.33 0.07
CA LEU A 3 -0.58 15.37 -0.58
C LEU A 3 -1.11 14.00 -1.07
N ASP A 4 -0.24 13.11 -1.54
CA ASP A 4 -0.66 11.78 -1.99
C ASP A 4 -1.05 10.84 -0.83
N GLY A 5 -0.36 10.96 0.31
CA GLY A 5 -0.67 10.17 1.52
C GLY A 5 -2.00 10.60 2.17
N ASP A 6 -2.29 11.90 2.17
CA ASP A 6 -3.53 12.46 2.72
C ASP A 6 -4.74 12.11 1.83
N ASN A 7 -4.57 12.12 0.51
CA ASN A 7 -5.61 11.68 -0.44
C ASN A 7 -5.88 10.18 -0.32
N PHE A 8 -4.84 9.36 -0.19
CA PHE A 8 -4.98 7.93 0.04
C PHE A 8 -5.75 7.63 1.33
N SER A 9 -5.36 8.24 2.44
CA SER A 9 -6.02 8.05 3.74
C SER A 9 -7.48 8.51 3.72
N ARG A 10 -7.76 9.67 3.13
CA ARG A 10 -9.14 10.18 2.97
C ARG A 10 -10.00 9.28 2.10
N ASN A 11 -9.46 8.78 0.99
CA ASN A 11 -10.19 7.87 0.10
C ASN A 11 -10.51 6.56 0.80
N LEU A 12 -9.58 5.97 1.55
CA LEU A 12 -9.85 4.75 2.32
C LEU A 12 -10.85 4.97 3.44
N THR A 13 -10.76 6.08 4.17
CA THR A 13 -11.73 6.44 5.21
C THR A 13 -13.12 6.59 4.62
N SER A 14 -13.26 7.25 3.46
CA SER A 14 -14.53 7.37 2.75
C SER A 14 -15.08 6.00 2.30
N ILE A 15 -14.24 5.15 1.74
CA ILE A 15 -14.63 3.79 1.32
C ILE A 15 -15.11 2.97 2.54
N ASN A 16 -14.37 2.99 3.64
CA ASN A 16 -14.74 2.26 4.85
C ASN A 16 -16.05 2.76 5.46
N LYS A 17 -16.29 4.08 5.44
CA LYS A 17 -17.56 4.66 5.86
C LYS A 17 -18.72 4.18 4.99
N GLN A 18 -18.56 4.19 3.67
CA GLN A 18 -19.58 3.69 2.75
C GLN A 18 -19.87 2.19 2.94
N ILE A 19 -18.84 1.38 3.26
CA ILE A 19 -19.04 -0.05 3.60
C ILE A 19 -19.89 -0.17 4.87
N GLN A 20 -19.59 0.60 5.92
CA GLN A 20 -20.36 0.59 7.16
C GLN A 20 -21.81 1.07 6.95
N GLU A 21 -22.01 2.06 6.10
CA GLU A 21 -23.34 2.56 5.73
C GLU A 21 -24.15 1.46 5.03
N ALA A 22 -23.59 0.77 4.03
CA ALA A 22 -24.27 -0.33 3.32
C ALA A 22 -24.62 -1.50 4.26
N GLU A 23 -23.76 -1.84 5.21
CA GLU A 23 -24.05 -2.85 6.24
C GLU A 23 -25.13 -2.39 7.22
N SER A 24 -25.13 -1.11 7.58
CA SER A 24 -26.11 -0.54 8.50
C SER A 24 -27.50 -0.42 7.87
N GLU A 25 -27.57 -0.09 6.58
CA GLU A 25 -28.83 -0.07 5.82
C GLU A 25 -29.47 -1.45 5.76
N PHE A 26 -28.68 -2.50 5.49
CA PHE A 26 -29.20 -3.87 5.54
C PHE A 26 -29.73 -4.25 6.94
N LYS A 27 -28.95 -3.95 7.99
CA LYS A 27 -29.38 -4.22 9.37
C LYS A 27 -30.66 -3.47 9.74
N ARG A 28 -30.80 -2.22 9.27
CA ARG A 28 -32.03 -1.43 9.51
C ARG A 28 -33.23 -2.01 8.77
N ALA A 29 -33.04 -2.46 7.52
CA ALA A 29 -34.09 -3.12 6.76
C ALA A 29 -34.52 -4.45 7.39
N ALA A 30 -33.61 -5.15 8.06
CA ALA A 30 -33.89 -6.39 8.78
C ALA A 30 -34.53 -6.16 10.16
N SER A 31 -34.38 -4.97 10.74
CA SER A 31 -34.89 -4.64 12.07
C SER A 31 -36.41 -4.55 12.08
N GLY A 32 -37.07 -5.31 12.98
CA GLY A 32 -38.50 -5.29 13.17
C GLY A 32 -39.29 -6.20 12.24
N VAL A 33 -38.65 -7.02 11.42
CA VAL A 33 -39.29 -8.01 10.56
C VAL A 33 -38.87 -9.41 10.94
N ASP A 34 -39.77 -10.19 11.53
CA ASP A 34 -39.48 -11.58 11.93
C ASP A 34 -39.09 -12.43 10.71
N ASN A 35 -37.98 -13.17 10.84
CA ASN A 35 -37.44 -14.01 9.79
C ASN A 35 -37.10 -13.30 8.46
N PHE A 36 -36.89 -11.95 8.47
CA PHE A 36 -36.55 -11.19 7.27
C PHE A 36 -35.35 -11.79 6.53
N GLU A 37 -34.29 -12.12 7.26
CA GLU A 37 -33.07 -12.72 6.68
C GLU A 37 -33.30 -14.09 6.03
N LYS A 38 -34.39 -14.78 6.41
CA LYS A 38 -34.82 -16.07 5.85
C LYS A 38 -35.84 -15.92 4.72
N SER A 39 -36.30 -14.72 4.44
CA SER A 39 -37.24 -14.43 3.35
C SER A 39 -36.49 -14.23 2.02
N VAL A 40 -37.21 -14.39 0.91
CA VAL A 40 -36.69 -14.08 -0.44
C VAL A 40 -36.25 -12.61 -0.53
N SER A 41 -37.10 -11.70 -0.06
CA SER A 41 -36.82 -10.26 -0.07
C SER A 41 -35.60 -9.90 0.78
N GLY A 42 -35.50 -10.46 2.00
CA GLY A 42 -34.34 -10.24 2.86
C GLY A 42 -33.04 -10.80 2.27
N THR A 43 -33.11 -11.97 1.63
CA THR A 43 -31.92 -12.56 0.94
C THR A 43 -31.53 -11.74 -0.27
N GLN A 44 -32.47 -11.15 -1.03
CA GLN A 44 -32.17 -10.22 -2.11
C GLN A 44 -31.52 -8.92 -1.61
N SER A 45 -32.04 -8.36 -0.51
CA SER A 45 -31.49 -7.17 0.14
C SER A 45 -30.05 -7.42 0.64
N GLN A 46 -29.83 -8.60 1.26
CA GLN A 46 -28.49 -9.03 1.68
C GLN A 46 -27.53 -9.14 0.49
N LEU A 47 -27.98 -9.74 -0.61
CA LEU A 47 -27.17 -9.86 -1.83
C LEU A 47 -26.79 -8.50 -2.40
N SER A 48 -27.72 -7.55 -2.44
CA SER A 48 -27.48 -6.17 -2.90
C SER A 48 -26.44 -5.46 -2.02
N SER A 49 -26.57 -5.54 -0.70
CA SER A 49 -25.60 -4.98 0.25
C SER A 49 -24.20 -5.58 0.08
N LEU A 50 -24.10 -6.91 -0.09
CA LEU A 50 -22.83 -7.59 -0.35
C LEU A 50 -22.20 -7.18 -1.69
N GLN A 51 -23.01 -6.95 -2.73
CA GLN A 51 -22.52 -6.46 -4.03
C GLN A 51 -21.98 -5.03 -3.94
N GLN A 52 -22.63 -4.15 -3.19
CA GLN A 52 -22.13 -2.79 -2.91
C GLN A 52 -20.83 -2.85 -2.12
N LYS A 53 -20.78 -3.67 -1.07
CA LYS A 53 -19.55 -3.90 -0.28
C LYS A 53 -18.41 -4.42 -1.16
N LEU A 54 -18.66 -5.37 -2.05
CA LEU A 54 -17.67 -5.91 -2.98
C LEU A 54 -17.09 -4.81 -3.87
N ALA A 55 -17.96 -3.98 -4.47
CA ALA A 55 -17.51 -2.87 -5.33
C ALA A 55 -16.63 -1.87 -4.58
N LEU A 56 -16.95 -1.57 -3.32
CA LEU A 56 -16.16 -0.69 -2.46
C LEU A 56 -14.82 -1.32 -2.06
N GLN A 57 -14.82 -2.62 -1.73
CA GLN A 57 -13.59 -3.36 -1.43
C GLN A 57 -12.66 -3.47 -2.65
N GLN A 58 -13.19 -3.63 -3.86
CA GLN A 58 -12.40 -3.57 -5.09
C GLN A 58 -11.72 -2.21 -5.28
N LYS A 59 -12.42 -1.10 -4.95
CA LYS A 59 -11.82 0.24 -4.95
C LYS A 59 -10.71 0.35 -3.90
N ALA A 60 -10.92 -0.19 -2.70
CA ALA A 60 -9.91 -0.21 -1.64
C ALA A 60 -8.66 -0.99 -2.05
N VAL A 61 -8.82 -2.19 -2.63
CA VAL A 61 -7.70 -3.00 -3.15
C VAL A 61 -6.89 -2.20 -4.16
N LYS A 62 -7.52 -1.54 -5.14
CA LYS A 62 -6.82 -0.69 -6.12
C LYS A 62 -6.04 0.47 -5.47
N GLN A 63 -6.54 1.04 -4.37
CA GLN A 63 -5.81 2.07 -3.63
C GLN A 63 -4.58 1.48 -2.93
N TYR A 64 -4.71 0.30 -2.31
CA TYR A 64 -3.57 -0.38 -1.68
C TYR A 64 -2.51 -0.82 -2.70
N GLU A 65 -2.90 -1.27 -3.89
CA GLU A 65 -1.98 -1.59 -4.99
C GLU A 65 -1.15 -0.36 -5.39
N LYS A 66 -1.80 0.79 -5.60
CA LYS A 66 -1.11 2.06 -5.89
C LYS A 66 -0.17 2.49 -4.77
N ALA A 67 -0.59 2.31 -3.51
CA ALA A 67 0.25 2.63 -2.35
C ALA A 67 1.48 1.73 -2.27
N LEU A 68 1.33 0.44 -2.56
CA LEU A 68 2.45 -0.51 -2.61
C LEU A 68 3.42 -0.17 -3.75
N GLU A 69 2.90 0.16 -4.94
CA GLU A 69 3.71 0.59 -6.09
C GLU A 69 4.53 1.85 -5.75
N ALA A 70 3.88 2.87 -5.18
CA ALA A 70 4.54 4.09 -4.75
C ALA A 70 5.61 3.85 -3.67
N ALA A 71 5.34 2.94 -2.72
CA ALA A 71 6.30 2.57 -1.69
C ALA A 71 7.52 1.83 -2.28
N ASN A 72 7.31 0.90 -3.21
CA ASN A 72 8.37 0.20 -3.92
C ASN A 72 9.25 1.18 -4.70
N LYS A 73 8.66 2.13 -5.42
CA LYS A 73 9.41 3.15 -6.17
C LYS A 73 10.27 4.04 -5.26
N LYS A 74 9.78 4.39 -4.07
CA LYS A 74 10.57 5.13 -3.07
C LYS A 74 11.74 4.30 -2.57
N LEU A 75 11.53 3.01 -2.31
CA LEU A 75 12.58 2.10 -1.87
C LEU A 75 13.66 1.93 -2.96
N GLU A 76 13.26 1.74 -4.21
CA GLU A 76 14.15 1.64 -5.38
C GLU A 76 15.01 2.91 -5.57
N ASN A 77 14.39 4.09 -5.47
CA ASN A 77 15.10 5.36 -5.53
C ASN A 77 16.11 5.52 -4.38
N ALA A 78 15.79 5.03 -3.19
CA ALA A 78 16.68 5.06 -2.05
C ALA A 78 17.88 4.11 -2.24
N TYR A 79 17.68 2.93 -2.84
CA TYR A 79 18.78 2.02 -3.24
C TYR A 79 19.69 2.65 -4.31
N ALA A 80 19.10 3.24 -5.35
CA ALA A 80 19.87 3.92 -6.38
C ALA A 80 20.69 5.09 -5.80
N ARG A 81 20.12 5.82 -4.83
CA ARG A 81 20.86 6.86 -4.10
C ARG A 81 21.98 6.27 -3.25
N GLN A 82 21.75 5.13 -2.60
CA GLN A 82 22.77 4.42 -1.81
C GLN A 82 23.99 4.10 -2.67
N GLY A 83 23.79 3.53 -3.85
CA GLY A 83 24.87 3.22 -4.79
C GLY A 83 25.70 4.45 -5.14
N ARG A 84 25.05 5.54 -5.59
CA ARG A 84 25.74 6.79 -5.95
C ARG A 84 26.50 7.40 -4.78
N LEU A 85 25.93 7.37 -3.57
CA LEU A 85 26.61 7.90 -2.37
C LEU A 85 27.82 7.05 -1.99
N THR A 86 27.75 5.73 -2.14
CA THR A 86 28.88 4.82 -1.88
C THR A 86 30.02 5.09 -2.87
N GLU A 87 29.75 5.15 -4.17
CA GLU A 87 30.74 5.48 -5.20
C GLU A 87 31.38 6.85 -4.95
N SER A 88 30.58 7.86 -4.62
CA SER A 88 31.11 9.21 -4.33
C SER A 88 31.96 9.23 -3.07
N LEU A 89 31.56 8.46 -2.04
CA LEU A 89 32.34 8.35 -0.80
C LEU A 89 33.68 7.65 -1.02
N ASP A 90 33.72 6.58 -1.81
CA ASP A 90 34.97 5.85 -2.12
C ASP A 90 35.91 6.74 -2.91
N ALA A 91 35.42 7.48 -3.92
CA ALA A 91 36.20 8.45 -4.66
C ALA A 91 36.73 9.59 -3.75
N ALA A 92 35.89 10.11 -2.85
CA ALA A 92 36.31 11.15 -1.91
C ALA A 92 37.36 10.64 -0.91
N LYS A 93 37.24 9.40 -0.42
CA LYS A 93 38.21 8.77 0.47
C LYS A 93 39.57 8.56 -0.23
N GLN A 94 39.56 8.14 -1.50
CA GLN A 94 40.77 8.00 -2.28
C GLN A 94 41.49 9.36 -2.45
N LYS A 95 40.74 10.40 -2.90
CA LYS A 95 41.28 11.76 -3.02
C LYS A 95 41.85 12.27 -1.69
N ASN A 96 41.18 12.03 -0.59
CA ASN A 96 41.61 12.44 0.75
C ASN A 96 42.91 11.73 1.17
N ALA A 97 43.06 10.43 0.85
CA ALA A 97 44.26 9.66 1.11
C ALA A 97 45.47 10.18 0.28
N ASP A 98 45.24 10.50 -1.00
CA ASP A 98 46.26 11.05 -1.89
C ASP A 98 46.70 12.44 -1.42
N LEU A 99 45.78 13.32 -1.05
CA LEU A 99 46.08 14.64 -0.48
C LEU A 99 46.86 14.52 0.83
N LYS A 100 46.53 13.57 1.70
CA LYS A 100 47.28 13.31 2.94
C LYS A 100 48.73 12.96 2.66
N GLN A 101 49.01 12.16 1.63
CA GLN A 101 50.38 11.82 1.23
C GLN A 101 51.11 13.05 0.66
N GLN A 102 50.43 13.87 -0.16
CA GLN A 102 51.00 15.10 -0.72
C GLN A 102 51.32 16.13 0.37
N VAL A 103 50.47 16.32 1.35
CA VAL A 103 50.73 17.19 2.53
C VAL A 103 51.96 16.69 3.29
N ALA A 104 52.09 15.38 3.52
CA ALA A 104 53.24 14.80 4.22
C ALA A 104 54.53 15.00 3.43
N ALA A 105 54.51 14.90 2.10
CA ALA A 105 55.67 15.15 1.24
C ALA A 105 56.04 16.64 1.23
N ALA A 106 55.06 17.54 1.08
CA ALA A 106 55.28 18.98 1.12
C ALA A 106 55.79 19.46 2.48
N THR A 107 55.33 18.89 3.59
CA THR A 107 55.87 19.15 4.93
C THR A 107 57.36 18.83 5.01
N LYS A 108 57.75 17.63 4.57
CA LYS A 108 59.16 17.23 4.56
C LYS A 108 60.03 18.15 3.66
N GLN A 109 59.51 18.58 2.54
CA GLN A 109 60.20 19.49 1.63
C GLN A 109 60.36 20.88 2.26
N TYR A 110 59.34 21.44 2.85
CA TYR A 110 59.40 22.71 3.57
C TYR A 110 60.39 22.65 4.73
N GLU A 111 60.34 21.62 5.56
CA GLU A 111 61.27 21.43 6.70
C GLU A 111 62.69 21.30 6.25
N ARG A 112 62.97 20.64 5.11
CA ARG A 112 64.34 20.55 4.54
C ARG A 112 64.77 21.91 4.08
N PHE A 113 64.00 22.64 3.27
CA PHE A 113 64.44 23.96 2.76
C PHE A 113 64.54 24.98 3.88
N SER A 114 63.71 24.99 4.89
CA SER A 114 63.85 25.86 6.06
C SER A 114 65.18 25.63 6.82
N ARG A 115 65.61 24.37 6.94
CA ARG A 115 66.87 24.04 7.59
C ARG A 115 68.12 24.36 6.74
N GLU A 116 68.09 24.11 5.42
CA GLU A 116 69.22 24.23 4.51
C GLU A 116 69.39 25.67 3.99
N LEU A 117 68.33 26.39 3.72
CA LEU A 117 68.32 27.69 3.04
C LEU A 117 67.84 28.85 3.95
N GLY A 118 67.17 28.51 5.07
CA GLY A 118 66.58 29.50 5.96
C GLY A 118 65.13 29.86 5.57
N GLU A 119 64.41 30.43 6.53
CA GLU A 119 62.98 30.72 6.35
C GLU A 119 62.65 31.83 5.35
N SER A 120 63.59 32.74 5.10
CA SER A 120 63.40 33.88 4.18
C SER A 120 63.81 33.57 2.74
N ASP A 121 64.33 32.38 2.47
CA ASP A 121 64.69 31.98 1.12
C ASP A 121 63.47 31.78 0.23
N SER A 122 63.62 32.17 -1.04
CA SER A 122 62.44 32.10 -1.98
C SER A 122 61.92 30.67 -2.20
N ALA A 123 62.81 29.67 -2.18
CA ALA A 123 62.42 28.27 -2.32
C ALA A 123 61.67 27.77 -1.06
N THR A 124 62.10 28.23 0.14
CA THR A 124 61.45 27.93 1.39
C THR A 124 60.02 28.55 1.45
N LEU A 125 59.89 29.80 1.02
CA LEU A 125 58.60 30.49 0.94
C LEU A 125 57.65 29.82 -0.07
N ALA A 126 58.15 29.41 -1.23
CA ALA A 126 57.38 28.67 -2.23
C ALA A 126 56.96 27.30 -1.70
N ALA A 127 57.82 26.57 -0.99
CA ALA A 127 57.48 25.29 -0.38
C ALA A 127 56.38 25.45 0.72
N LYS A 128 56.46 26.54 1.51
CA LYS A 128 55.43 26.88 2.49
C LYS A 128 54.06 27.15 1.83
N ALA A 129 54.06 28.00 0.79
CA ALA A 129 52.81 28.29 0.07
C ALA A 129 52.16 27.03 -0.53
N ASN A 130 52.98 26.10 -1.07
CA ASN A 130 52.50 24.81 -1.55
C ASN A 130 51.94 23.93 -0.41
N LEU A 131 52.60 23.86 0.73
CA LEU A 131 52.13 23.14 1.91
C LEU A 131 50.79 23.70 2.43
N ASP A 132 50.68 25.04 2.50
CA ASP A 132 49.45 25.71 2.96
C ASP A 132 48.31 25.42 2.01
N ALA A 133 48.51 25.48 0.68
CA ALA A 133 47.50 25.14 -0.32
C ALA A 133 47.03 23.68 -0.23
N LEU A 134 47.97 22.72 -0.17
CA LEU A 134 47.66 21.30 -0.02
C LEU A 134 46.95 20.99 1.30
N SER A 135 47.33 21.67 2.37
CA SER A 135 46.69 21.51 3.69
C SER A 135 45.20 21.99 3.67
N GLN A 136 44.96 23.08 2.96
CA GLN A 136 43.60 23.57 2.74
C GLN A 136 42.77 22.57 1.91
N GLU A 137 43.31 22.10 0.77
CA GLU A 137 42.61 21.08 -0.04
C GLU A 137 42.34 19.79 0.74
N TYR A 138 43.27 19.36 1.58
CA TYR A 138 43.08 18.19 2.44
C TYR A 138 41.97 18.42 3.47
N ALA A 139 41.91 19.60 4.06
CA ALA A 139 40.84 19.95 5.01
C ALA A 139 39.44 19.96 4.33
N GLU A 140 39.38 20.55 3.12
CA GLU A 140 38.13 20.56 2.31
C GLU A 140 37.70 19.13 1.90
N SER A 141 38.63 18.31 1.45
CA SER A 141 38.41 16.91 1.11
C SER A 141 37.93 16.09 2.33
N SER A 142 38.55 16.34 3.49
CA SER A 142 38.13 15.69 4.74
C SER A 142 36.71 16.07 5.18
N ALA A 143 36.31 17.32 4.96
CA ALA A 143 34.97 17.79 5.23
C ALA A 143 33.94 17.16 4.26
N GLU A 144 34.31 16.99 2.98
CA GLU A 144 33.43 16.32 1.99
C GLU A 144 33.24 14.83 2.32
N VAL A 145 34.29 14.12 2.75
CA VAL A 145 34.18 12.72 3.23
C VAL A 145 33.18 12.63 4.38
N LYS A 146 33.30 13.48 5.41
CA LYS A 146 32.35 13.50 6.56
C LYS A 146 30.91 13.80 6.12
N LYS A 147 30.74 14.71 5.18
CA LYS A 147 29.43 15.06 4.64
C LYS A 147 28.80 13.86 3.91
N LEU A 148 29.54 13.16 3.07
CA LEU A 148 29.09 11.98 2.35
C LEU A 148 28.77 10.82 3.31
N GLU A 149 29.58 10.60 4.35
CA GLU A 149 29.31 9.62 5.41
C GLU A 149 27.97 9.94 6.13
N GLY A 150 27.73 11.20 6.46
CA GLY A 150 26.47 11.64 7.04
C GLY A 150 25.27 11.42 6.11
N GLN A 151 25.43 11.72 4.81
CA GLN A 151 24.39 11.48 3.82
C GLN A 151 24.12 9.99 3.62
N LEU A 152 25.14 9.15 3.63
CA LEU A 152 25.03 7.70 3.52
C LEU A 152 24.28 7.12 4.73
N ALA A 153 24.61 7.55 5.93
CA ALA A 153 23.92 7.15 7.16
C ALA A 153 22.43 7.57 7.14
N ALA A 154 22.13 8.80 6.73
CA ALA A 154 20.75 9.28 6.59
C ALA A 154 19.98 8.48 5.53
N ASN A 155 20.61 8.14 4.40
CA ASN A 155 19.98 7.32 3.37
C ASN A 155 19.74 5.88 3.84
N THR A 156 20.64 5.28 4.61
CA THR A 156 20.45 3.95 5.22
C THR A 156 19.23 3.93 6.12
N LYS A 157 19.04 4.96 6.94
CA LYS A 157 17.83 5.10 7.76
C LYS A 157 16.57 5.25 6.89
N SER A 158 16.65 5.99 5.79
CA SER A 158 15.55 6.13 4.82
C SER A 158 15.22 4.80 4.15
N LEU A 159 16.20 3.98 3.79
CA LEU A 159 16.01 2.64 3.26
C LEU A 159 15.24 1.75 4.22
N GLN A 160 15.61 1.74 5.50
CA GLN A 160 14.90 0.97 6.52
C GLN A 160 13.42 1.40 6.62
N ASN A 161 13.18 2.71 6.73
CA ASN A 161 11.82 3.25 6.81
C ASN A 161 10.98 2.94 5.55
N ASN A 162 11.59 2.98 4.37
CA ASN A 162 10.92 2.64 3.13
C ASN A 162 10.61 1.15 3.04
N ALA A 163 11.53 0.27 3.49
CA ALA A 163 11.29 -1.18 3.56
C ALA A 163 10.14 -1.52 4.51
N ASP A 164 10.08 -0.88 5.67
CA ASP A 164 8.98 -1.03 6.62
C ASP A 164 7.64 -0.56 6.01
N THR A 165 7.68 0.53 5.24
CA THR A 165 6.51 1.06 4.54
C THR A 165 6.01 0.08 3.47
N VAL A 166 6.91 -0.53 2.69
CA VAL A 166 6.57 -1.58 1.71
C VAL A 166 5.93 -2.78 2.40
N THR A 167 6.51 -3.22 3.52
CA THR A 167 5.98 -4.35 4.30
C THR A 167 4.55 -4.07 4.80
N LYS A 168 4.33 -2.88 5.37
CA LYS A 168 2.99 -2.45 5.82
C LYS A 168 1.99 -2.35 4.66
N ALA A 169 2.40 -1.77 3.53
CA ALA A 169 1.54 -1.65 2.35
C ALA A 169 1.16 -3.03 1.79
N ARG A 170 2.09 -3.98 1.76
CA ARG A 170 1.84 -5.38 1.34
C ARG A 170 0.87 -6.09 2.29
N THR A 171 1.05 -5.94 3.60
CA THR A 171 0.15 -6.52 4.61
C THR A 171 -1.26 -5.97 4.45
N ASN A 172 -1.41 -4.66 4.29
CA ASN A 172 -2.71 -4.03 4.09
C ASN A 172 -3.39 -4.50 2.79
N LEU A 173 -2.64 -4.64 1.71
CA LEU A 173 -3.14 -5.18 0.45
C LEU A 173 -3.62 -6.62 0.62
N ASN A 174 -2.84 -7.48 1.26
CA ASN A 174 -3.20 -8.88 1.51
C ASN A 174 -4.49 -8.98 2.35
N ASN A 175 -4.62 -8.15 3.39
CA ASN A 175 -5.81 -8.10 4.22
C ASN A 175 -7.04 -7.65 3.42
N ALA A 176 -6.90 -6.62 2.59
CA ALA A 176 -7.98 -6.13 1.74
C ALA A 176 -8.41 -7.19 0.71
N GLN A 177 -7.46 -7.90 0.09
CA GLN A 177 -7.75 -9.01 -0.82
C GLN A 177 -8.39 -10.20 -0.10
N GLY A 178 -8.01 -10.47 1.15
CA GLY A 178 -8.65 -11.47 2.01
C GLY A 178 -10.12 -11.14 2.27
N ALA A 179 -10.40 -9.91 2.66
CA ALA A 179 -11.76 -9.42 2.89
C ALA A 179 -12.62 -9.44 1.61
N LEU A 180 -12.03 -9.11 0.46
CA LEU A 180 -12.69 -9.20 -0.84
C LEU A 180 -13.14 -10.63 -1.13
N ARG A 181 -12.22 -11.61 -1.02
CA ARG A 181 -12.52 -13.04 -1.24
C ARG A 181 -13.61 -13.56 -0.30
N GLN A 182 -13.62 -13.14 0.96
CA GLN A 182 -14.69 -13.51 1.89
C GLN A 182 -16.05 -12.97 1.44
N THR A 183 -16.10 -11.72 0.97
CA THR A 183 -17.34 -11.12 0.46
C THR A 183 -17.82 -11.83 -0.82
N GLU A 184 -16.92 -12.20 -1.74
CA GLU A 184 -17.24 -13.00 -2.92
C GLU A 184 -17.84 -14.36 -2.55
N GLN A 185 -17.28 -15.03 -1.55
CA GLN A 185 -17.84 -16.28 -1.05
C GLN A 185 -19.21 -16.10 -0.43
N GLN A 186 -19.42 -15.02 0.35
CA GLN A 186 -20.73 -14.69 0.91
C GLN A 186 -21.77 -14.42 -0.19
N ILE A 187 -21.39 -13.70 -1.24
CA ILE A 187 -22.26 -13.47 -2.41
C ILE A 187 -22.65 -14.80 -3.04
N ARG A 188 -21.71 -15.70 -3.29
CA ARG A 188 -21.99 -16.99 -3.89
C ARG A 188 -22.96 -17.82 -3.03
N THR A 189 -22.70 -17.96 -1.74
CA THR A 189 -23.57 -18.72 -0.83
C THR A 189 -24.96 -18.09 -0.71
N THR A 190 -25.05 -16.76 -0.69
CA THR A 190 -26.32 -16.03 -0.64
C THR A 190 -27.10 -16.19 -1.94
N THR A 191 -26.44 -16.17 -3.09
CA THR A 191 -27.06 -16.42 -4.41
C THR A 191 -27.62 -17.83 -4.52
N GLU A 192 -26.86 -18.83 -4.07
CA GLU A 192 -27.30 -20.24 -4.05
C GLU A 192 -28.52 -20.43 -3.12
N ARG A 193 -28.51 -19.74 -1.96
CA ARG A 193 -29.64 -19.76 -1.04
C ARG A 193 -30.88 -19.14 -1.68
N LEU A 194 -30.73 -17.97 -2.33
CA LEU A 194 -31.80 -17.30 -3.02
C LEU A 194 -32.42 -18.19 -4.11
N ALA A 195 -31.60 -18.82 -4.95
CA ALA A 195 -32.04 -19.73 -6.00
C ALA A 195 -32.86 -20.92 -5.44
N ARG A 196 -32.41 -21.52 -4.33
CA ARG A 196 -33.16 -22.61 -3.65
C ARG A 196 -34.48 -22.14 -3.12
N MET A 197 -34.58 -20.96 -2.52
CA MET A 197 -35.82 -20.38 -2.02
C MET A 197 -36.77 -20.09 -3.16
N GLN A 198 -36.33 -19.49 -4.25
CA GLN A 198 -37.19 -19.23 -5.43
C GLN A 198 -37.71 -20.53 -6.05
N SER A 199 -36.85 -21.56 -6.18
CA SER A 199 -37.31 -22.88 -6.67
C SER A 199 -38.34 -23.53 -5.76
N ALA A 200 -38.20 -23.42 -4.44
CA ALA A 200 -39.19 -23.93 -3.47
C ALA A 200 -40.52 -23.19 -3.59
N TRP A 201 -40.51 -21.86 -3.75
CA TRP A 201 -41.73 -21.07 -3.97
C TRP A 201 -42.45 -21.43 -5.28
N THR A 202 -41.68 -21.61 -6.37
CA THR A 202 -42.27 -22.06 -7.66
C THR A 202 -42.93 -23.41 -7.52
N LYS A 203 -42.30 -24.40 -6.90
CA LYS A 203 -42.90 -25.71 -6.65
C LYS A 203 -44.13 -25.63 -5.77
N ALA A 204 -44.13 -24.79 -4.74
CA ALA A 204 -45.31 -24.58 -3.89
C ALA A 204 -46.47 -23.95 -4.67
N GLY A 205 -46.17 -22.95 -5.52
CA GLY A 205 -47.12 -22.32 -6.41
C GLY A 205 -47.77 -23.29 -7.41
N ASP A 206 -46.93 -24.14 -8.02
CA ASP A 206 -47.40 -25.19 -8.93
C ASP A 206 -48.32 -26.19 -8.21
N THR A 207 -47.95 -26.59 -6.97
CA THR A 207 -48.77 -27.49 -6.14
C THR A 207 -50.12 -26.88 -5.76
N LEU A 208 -50.11 -25.60 -5.35
CA LEU A 208 -51.36 -24.84 -5.06
C LEU A 208 -52.23 -24.69 -6.30
N THR A 209 -51.63 -24.43 -7.44
CA THR A 209 -52.37 -24.33 -8.73
C THR A 209 -53.01 -25.67 -9.10
N ALA A 210 -52.25 -26.77 -8.95
CA ALA A 210 -52.78 -28.11 -9.19
C ALA A 210 -53.92 -28.49 -8.21
N PHE A 211 -53.78 -28.11 -6.93
CA PHE A 211 -54.81 -28.28 -5.93
C PHE A 211 -56.06 -27.46 -6.26
N GLY A 212 -55.90 -26.18 -6.63
CA GLY A 212 -57.02 -25.32 -7.07
C GLY A 212 -57.79 -25.90 -8.26
N LYS A 213 -57.07 -26.45 -9.26
CA LYS A 213 -57.70 -27.17 -10.39
C LYS A 213 -58.50 -28.40 -9.94
N LYS A 214 -58.00 -29.17 -8.99
CA LYS A 214 -58.71 -30.32 -8.41
C LYS A 214 -59.96 -29.87 -7.64
N CYS A 215 -59.89 -28.83 -6.83
CA CYS A 215 -61.03 -28.29 -6.13
C CYS A 215 -62.15 -27.80 -7.11
N ALA A 216 -61.73 -27.11 -8.17
CA ALA A 216 -62.67 -26.66 -9.20
C ALA A 216 -63.30 -27.82 -9.94
N SER A 217 -62.61 -28.90 -10.24
CA SER A 217 -63.18 -30.10 -10.87
C SER A 217 -64.18 -30.84 -9.94
N VAL A 218 -63.84 -30.92 -8.64
CA VAL A 218 -64.80 -31.48 -7.65
C VAL A 218 -66.03 -30.63 -7.52
N SER A 219 -65.95 -29.32 -7.44
CA SER A 219 -67.02 -28.38 -7.40
C SER A 219 -67.95 -28.54 -8.63
N ALA A 220 -67.36 -28.61 -9.84
CA ALA A 220 -68.09 -28.82 -11.07
C ALA A 220 -68.80 -30.19 -11.11
N SER A 221 -68.26 -31.23 -10.51
CA SER A 221 -68.83 -32.57 -10.38
C SER A 221 -70.04 -32.57 -9.39
N MET A 222 -69.89 -31.85 -8.27
CA MET A 222 -71.00 -31.67 -7.29
C MET A 222 -72.15 -30.86 -7.89
N GLU A 223 -71.88 -29.85 -8.65
CA GLU A 223 -72.89 -29.05 -9.35
C GLU A 223 -73.66 -29.87 -10.38
N LYS A 224 -73.01 -30.77 -11.10
CA LYS A 224 -73.63 -31.71 -12.01
C LYS A 224 -74.53 -32.73 -11.27
N LEU A 225 -74.09 -33.25 -10.11
CA LEU A 225 -74.88 -34.15 -9.26
C LEU A 225 -76.07 -33.44 -8.65
N GLY A 226 -76.04 -32.15 -8.27
CA GLY A 226 -77.12 -31.37 -7.74
C GLY A 226 -78.17 -30.95 -8.78
N LYS A 227 -77.80 -30.94 -10.07
CA LYS A 227 -78.77 -30.67 -11.18
C LYS A 227 -79.46 -31.92 -11.73
N GLY A 228 -79.03 -33.10 -11.27
CA GLY A 228 -79.64 -34.40 -11.71
C GLY A 228 -80.57 -35.03 -10.72
N MET A 229 -80.87 -34.32 -9.63
CA MET A 229 -81.98 -34.65 -8.71
C MET A 229 -83.13 -33.63 -8.90
#